data_1465d2009a6639fd6d681d29aa3e0c17
#
_entry.id   1465d2009a6639fd6d681d29aa3e0c17
#
_cell.length_a   1.000
_cell.length_b   1.000
_cell.length_c   1.000
_cell.angle_alpha   90.00
_cell.angle_beta   90.00
_cell.angle_gamma   90.00
#
_symmetry.space_group_name_H-M   'P 1'
#
loop_
_entity.id
_entity.type
_entity.pdbx_description
1 polymer ?
#
loop_
_entity_poly.entity_id
_entity_poly.type
_entity_poly.pdbx_seq_one_letter_code
_entity_poly.pdbx_strand_id
1 'polypeptide(L)'
;LIRAVFHAASAGSTECSAALWGGDAPYLVSVSSPETAQDVPNYVSTAEIAADAVQDAVLDRYPDCVLGDDPSTWFGAPVLDDSGRVASIPVGSETLTGAQVRALFSLRSAAFTVTYGSGAFTFTVTGSGHGVGMSQYGANVMAVQGSGYADILAHYYPGTALIRAEG
;
A
#
# COMPACT_ATOMS: atom_id res chain seq x y z
N LEU A 1 1.47 24.77 9.45
CA LEU A 1 1.42 24.12 8.12
C LEU A 1 1.41 22.62 8.27
N ILE A 2 0.58 21.91 7.49
CA ILE A 2 0.59 20.45 7.43
C ILE A 2 1.71 19.94 6.52
N ARG A 3 2.08 18.69 6.68
CA ARG A 3 2.87 17.93 5.71
C ARG A 3 1.91 17.31 4.68
N ALA A 4 1.88 17.87 3.48
CA ALA A 4 1.03 17.39 2.40
C ALA A 4 1.63 16.11 1.77
N VAL A 5 1.30 14.96 2.34
CA VAL A 5 1.75 13.64 1.86
C VAL A 5 0.79 13.14 0.79
N PHE A 6 1.33 12.56 -0.28
CA PHE A 6 0.51 12.04 -1.38
C PHE A 6 1.13 10.77 -1.98
N HIS A 7 0.34 10.03 -2.73
CA HIS A 7 0.73 8.82 -3.44
C HIS A 7 0.00 8.73 -4.79
N ALA A 8 0.36 7.80 -5.65
CA ALA A 8 -0.21 7.73 -7.00
C ALA A 8 -1.66 7.27 -7.00
N ALA A 9 -1.95 6.08 -6.49
CA ALA A 9 -3.30 5.50 -6.49
C ALA A 9 -3.55 4.63 -5.26
N SER A 10 -4.69 4.82 -4.63
CA SER A 10 -5.18 4.00 -3.52
C SER A 10 -5.79 2.68 -4.01
N ALA A 11 -5.99 1.75 -3.10
CA ALA A 11 -6.70 0.50 -3.33
C ALA A 11 -8.12 0.56 -2.73
N GLY A 12 -8.88 1.63 -3.03
CA GLY A 12 -10.22 1.90 -2.51
C GLY A 12 -10.25 2.86 -1.32
N SER A 13 -9.22 2.90 -0.48
CA SER A 13 -9.04 3.86 0.61
C SER A 13 -7.57 4.20 0.85
N THR A 14 -7.33 5.35 1.50
CA THR A 14 -5.98 5.75 1.90
C THR A 14 -5.56 5.07 3.19
N GLU A 15 -4.26 5.10 3.47
CA GLU A 15 -3.65 4.52 4.67
C GLU A 15 -3.53 5.56 5.79
N CYS A 16 -3.66 5.11 7.03
CA CYS A 16 -3.36 5.93 8.19
C CYS A 16 -1.84 6.03 8.42
N SER A 17 -1.34 7.25 8.63
CA SER A 17 0.10 7.45 8.86
C SER A 17 0.61 6.76 10.12
N ALA A 18 -0.22 6.65 11.15
CA ALA A 18 0.13 5.98 12.41
C ALA A 18 0.42 4.49 12.20
N ALA A 19 -0.32 3.82 11.32
CA ALA A 19 -0.12 2.40 11.00
C ALA A 19 1.19 2.16 10.23
N LEU A 20 1.59 3.09 9.36
CA LEU A 20 2.74 2.90 8.48
C LEU A 20 4.05 3.45 9.05
N TRP A 21 4.01 4.63 9.68
CA TRP A 21 5.20 5.35 10.13
C TRP A 21 5.24 5.60 11.64
N GLY A 22 4.16 5.31 12.35
CA GLY A 22 3.98 5.79 13.72
C GLY A 22 3.81 7.31 13.75
N GLY A 23 3.62 7.86 14.93
CA GLY A 23 3.55 9.31 15.14
C GLY A 23 2.13 9.86 15.08
N ASP A 24 2.03 11.15 15.40
CA ASP A 24 0.76 11.87 15.56
C ASP A 24 0.56 12.87 14.41
N ALA A 25 -0.12 12.42 13.38
CA ALA A 25 -0.59 13.26 12.30
C ALA A 25 -2.10 13.03 12.11
N PRO A 26 -2.94 13.64 12.96
CA PRO A 26 -4.37 13.31 13.07
C PRO A 26 -5.17 13.60 11.80
N TYR A 27 -4.60 14.33 10.86
CA TYR A 27 -5.18 14.60 9.54
C TYR A 27 -4.76 13.56 8.46
N LEU A 28 -3.81 12.66 8.74
CA LEU A 28 -3.39 11.57 7.84
C LEU A 28 -4.07 10.27 8.28
N VAL A 29 -5.36 10.23 8.15
CA VAL A 29 -6.22 9.08 8.46
C VAL A 29 -6.66 8.36 7.19
N SER A 30 -7.22 7.17 7.33
CA SER A 30 -7.83 6.46 6.21
C SER A 30 -9.11 7.17 5.77
N VAL A 31 -9.20 7.48 4.48
CA VAL A 31 -10.41 8.00 3.82
C VAL A 31 -10.66 7.22 2.54
N SER A 32 -11.91 7.12 2.11
CA SER A 32 -12.25 6.49 0.83
C SER A 32 -11.60 7.23 -0.33
N SER A 33 -11.24 6.51 -1.39
CA SER A 33 -10.65 7.09 -2.59
C SER A 33 -11.36 6.54 -3.83
N PRO A 34 -11.93 7.40 -4.70
CA PRO A 34 -12.94 6.99 -5.66
C PRO A 34 -12.38 6.35 -6.94
N GLU A 35 -11.08 6.38 -7.15
CA GLU A 35 -10.45 5.84 -8.36
C GLU A 35 -10.61 4.32 -8.48
N THR A 36 -10.75 3.89 -9.72
CA THR A 36 -10.96 2.48 -10.11
C THR A 36 -9.96 2.05 -11.19
N ALA A 37 -10.06 0.79 -11.63
CA ALA A 37 -9.27 0.27 -12.73
C ALA A 37 -9.55 0.99 -14.08
N GLN A 38 -10.65 1.75 -14.19
CA GLN A 38 -10.96 2.55 -15.38
C GLN A 38 -10.19 3.88 -15.39
N ASP A 39 -9.82 4.37 -14.22
CA ASP A 39 -9.18 5.67 -14.03
C ASP A 39 -7.64 5.56 -13.97
N VAL A 40 -7.13 4.40 -13.54
CA VAL A 40 -5.71 4.20 -13.22
C VAL A 40 -5.08 3.15 -14.12
N PRO A 41 -4.09 3.51 -14.95
CA PRO A 41 -3.32 2.54 -15.71
C PRO A 41 -2.63 1.52 -14.78
N ASN A 42 -2.78 0.23 -15.08
CA ASN A 42 -2.25 -0.85 -14.26
C ASN A 42 -2.67 -0.76 -12.79
N TYR A 43 -3.95 -0.41 -12.54
CA TYR A 43 -4.53 -0.36 -11.19
C TYR A 43 -4.33 -1.66 -10.44
N VAL A 44 -4.56 -2.77 -11.12
CA VAL A 44 -4.12 -4.10 -10.68
C VAL A 44 -2.92 -4.51 -11.52
N SER A 45 -1.88 -4.96 -10.87
CA SER A 45 -0.64 -5.44 -11.51
C SER A 45 -0.20 -6.74 -10.87
N THR A 46 0.55 -7.55 -11.61
CA THR A 46 1.13 -8.80 -11.10
C THR A 46 2.65 -8.71 -11.12
N ALA A 47 3.28 -9.32 -10.10
CA ALA A 47 4.71 -9.58 -10.07
C ALA A 47 4.90 -11.08 -9.84
N GLU A 48 5.54 -11.76 -10.78
CA GLU A 48 5.90 -13.17 -10.67
C GLU A 48 7.38 -13.28 -10.30
N ILE A 49 7.68 -13.99 -9.22
CA ILE A 49 9.02 -14.13 -8.67
C ILE A 49 9.28 -15.60 -8.40
N ALA A 50 10.33 -16.15 -8.99
CA ALA A 50 10.74 -17.54 -8.79
C ALA A 50 11.02 -17.83 -7.31
N ALA A 51 10.72 -19.04 -6.87
CA ALA A 51 10.83 -19.41 -5.46
C ALA A 51 12.26 -19.25 -4.90
N ASP A 52 13.27 -19.56 -5.69
CA ASP A 52 14.68 -19.36 -5.33
C ASP A 52 15.00 -17.87 -5.12
N ALA A 53 14.51 -16.99 -5.98
CA ALA A 53 14.69 -15.55 -5.84
C ALA A 53 13.94 -14.98 -4.63
N VAL A 54 12.78 -15.53 -4.28
CA VAL A 54 12.07 -15.19 -3.03
C VAL A 54 12.89 -15.65 -1.81
N GLN A 55 13.41 -16.86 -1.83
CA GLN A 55 14.26 -17.39 -0.76
C GLN A 55 15.50 -16.51 -0.57
N ASP A 56 16.22 -16.21 -1.64
CA ASP A 56 17.42 -15.38 -1.60
C ASP A 56 17.12 -14.00 -1.01
N ALA A 57 16.06 -13.33 -1.48
CA ALA A 57 15.68 -12.02 -0.99
C ALA A 57 15.27 -12.01 0.50
N VAL A 58 14.53 -13.04 0.94
CA VAL A 58 14.13 -13.19 2.35
C VAL A 58 15.34 -13.42 3.22
N LEU A 59 16.22 -14.36 2.86
CA LEU A 59 17.38 -14.73 3.69
C LEU A 59 18.48 -13.66 3.68
N ASP A 60 18.62 -12.91 2.59
CA ASP A 60 19.52 -11.74 2.56
C ASP A 60 19.10 -10.65 3.56
N ARG A 61 17.79 -10.42 3.67
CA ARG A 61 17.25 -9.37 4.56
C ARG A 61 16.99 -9.86 5.99
N TYR A 62 16.65 -11.13 6.15
CA TYR A 62 16.32 -11.82 7.40
C TYR A 62 17.10 -13.13 7.51
N PRO A 63 18.41 -13.07 7.86
CA PRO A 63 19.29 -14.26 7.82
C PRO A 63 18.88 -15.40 8.76
N ASP A 64 18.15 -15.07 9.83
CA ASP A 64 17.67 -16.04 10.82
C ASP A 64 16.29 -16.62 10.47
N CYS A 65 15.68 -16.18 9.35
CA CYS A 65 14.40 -16.69 8.90
C CYS A 65 14.51 -18.14 8.46
N VAL A 66 13.63 -18.98 8.98
CA VAL A 66 13.53 -20.39 8.56
C VAL A 66 12.37 -20.53 7.57
N LEU A 67 12.70 -20.81 6.33
CA LEU A 67 11.74 -21.21 5.30
C LEU A 67 11.67 -22.76 5.26
N GLY A 68 10.45 -23.30 5.19
CA GLY A 68 10.26 -24.76 5.07
C GLY A 68 10.69 -25.30 3.69
N ASP A 69 10.78 -26.62 3.57
CA ASP A 69 11.16 -27.28 2.31
C ASP A 69 10.12 -27.12 1.19
N ASP A 70 8.85 -26.88 1.55
CA ASP A 70 7.76 -26.66 0.61
C ASP A 70 7.49 -25.16 0.45
N PRO A 71 7.84 -24.56 -0.71
CA PRO A 71 7.63 -23.14 -0.97
C PRO A 71 6.15 -22.71 -0.85
N SER A 72 5.19 -23.61 -1.11
CA SER A 72 3.78 -23.29 -0.99
C SER A 72 3.36 -22.87 0.43
N THR A 73 4.17 -23.17 1.43
CA THR A 73 3.93 -22.88 2.85
C THR A 73 4.65 -21.63 3.35
N TRP A 74 5.51 -20.98 2.52
CA TRP A 74 6.34 -19.88 2.98
C TRP A 74 5.56 -18.62 3.36
N PHE A 75 4.44 -18.34 2.68
CA PHE A 75 3.55 -17.23 3.03
C PHE A 75 2.30 -17.77 3.71
N GLY A 76 2.05 -17.27 4.93
CA GLY A 76 0.83 -17.56 5.67
C GLY A 76 -0.34 -16.64 5.31
N ALA A 77 -1.46 -16.79 6.00
CA ALA A 77 -2.61 -15.92 5.81
C ALA A 77 -2.30 -14.49 6.31
N PRO A 78 -2.52 -13.45 5.46
CA PRO A 78 -2.29 -12.08 5.87
C PRO A 78 -3.38 -11.57 6.82
N VAL A 79 -3.00 -10.67 7.72
CA VAL A 79 -3.92 -9.79 8.43
C VAL A 79 -4.00 -8.49 7.64
N LEU A 80 -5.21 -8.07 7.30
CA LEU A 80 -5.44 -6.79 6.61
C LEU A 80 -5.82 -5.70 7.62
N ASP A 81 -5.45 -4.48 7.31
CA ASP A 81 -5.91 -3.28 8.01
C ASP A 81 -7.27 -2.77 7.45
N ASP A 82 -7.79 -1.70 8.03
CA ASP A 82 -9.07 -1.09 7.64
C ASP A 82 -9.02 -0.50 6.22
N SER A 83 -7.84 -0.29 5.66
CA SER A 83 -7.64 0.19 4.28
C SER A 83 -7.58 -0.94 3.25
N GLY A 84 -7.65 -2.21 3.69
CA GLY A 84 -7.53 -3.40 2.86
C GLY A 84 -6.09 -3.73 2.45
N ARG A 85 -5.09 -3.10 3.08
CA ARG A 85 -3.67 -3.42 2.89
C ARG A 85 -3.21 -4.48 3.86
N VAL A 86 -2.14 -5.15 3.53
CA VAL A 86 -1.51 -6.13 4.40
C VAL A 86 -0.86 -5.42 5.59
N ALA A 87 -1.48 -5.52 6.76
CA ALA A 87 -0.90 -5.05 8.03
C ALA A 87 0.26 -5.95 8.45
N SER A 88 0.04 -7.27 8.40
CA SER A 88 1.07 -8.26 8.66
C SER A 88 0.82 -9.55 7.89
N ILE A 89 1.90 -10.29 7.61
CA ILE A 89 1.86 -11.59 6.94
C ILE A 89 3.00 -12.47 7.46
N PRO A 90 2.72 -13.73 7.83
CA PRO A 90 3.78 -14.70 8.14
C PRO A 90 4.60 -15.01 6.89
N VAL A 91 5.93 -15.03 7.03
CA VAL A 91 6.87 -15.42 5.98
C VAL A 91 7.90 -16.34 6.63
N GLY A 92 7.76 -17.64 6.41
CA GLY A 92 8.53 -18.67 7.15
C GLY A 92 8.35 -18.50 8.66
N SER A 93 9.44 -18.38 9.39
CA SER A 93 9.45 -18.14 10.84
C SER A 93 9.26 -16.66 11.23
N GLU A 94 9.26 -15.74 10.28
CA GLU A 94 9.11 -14.31 10.50
C GLU A 94 7.66 -13.84 10.32
N THR A 95 7.34 -12.68 10.87
CA THR A 95 6.10 -11.95 10.56
C THR A 95 6.46 -10.57 10.03
N LEU A 96 6.18 -10.32 8.77
CA LEU A 96 6.52 -9.08 8.09
C LEU A 96 5.29 -8.18 7.92
N THR A 97 5.50 -6.88 7.91
CA THR A 97 4.46 -5.93 7.48
C THR A 97 4.33 -5.93 5.96
N GLY A 98 3.17 -5.54 5.44
CA GLY A 98 2.97 -5.37 4.00
C GLY A 98 3.95 -4.36 3.38
N ALA A 99 4.35 -3.33 4.14
CA ALA A 99 5.36 -2.37 3.72
C ALA A 99 6.75 -3.01 3.58
N GLN A 100 7.12 -3.93 4.49
CA GLN A 100 8.37 -4.68 4.39
C GLN A 100 8.36 -5.63 3.19
N VAL A 101 7.27 -6.37 2.98
CA VAL A 101 7.12 -7.25 1.79
C VAL A 101 7.14 -6.42 0.50
N ARG A 102 6.42 -5.28 0.47
CA ARG A 102 6.48 -4.34 -0.65
C ARG A 102 7.91 -3.89 -0.97
N ALA A 103 8.68 -3.53 0.05
CA ALA A 103 10.06 -3.09 -0.13
C ALA A 103 10.96 -4.25 -0.60
N LEU A 104 10.79 -5.44 -0.03
CA LEU A 104 11.59 -6.62 -0.34
C LEU A 104 11.45 -7.05 -1.80
N PHE A 105 10.24 -7.03 -2.34
CA PHE A 105 9.92 -7.47 -3.70
C PHE A 105 9.61 -6.33 -4.68
N SER A 106 9.87 -5.07 -4.29
CA SER A 106 9.62 -3.88 -5.13
C SER A 106 8.18 -3.79 -5.64
N LEU A 107 7.21 -4.20 -4.82
CA LEU A 107 5.79 -4.16 -5.19
C LEU A 107 5.29 -2.71 -5.24
N ARG A 108 4.30 -2.46 -6.07
CA ARG A 108 3.72 -1.12 -6.26
C ARG A 108 3.04 -0.57 -5.02
N SER A 109 2.38 -1.45 -4.22
CA SER A 109 1.71 -1.08 -2.96
C SER A 109 1.77 -2.24 -1.96
N ALA A 110 1.29 -2.00 -0.73
CA ALA A 110 1.09 -3.03 0.29
C ALA A 110 -0.31 -3.69 0.21
N ALA A 111 -1.16 -3.30 -0.76
CA ALA A 111 -2.43 -3.96 -1.04
C ALA A 111 -2.19 -5.09 -2.05
N PHE A 112 -1.81 -6.26 -1.56
CA PHE A 112 -1.50 -7.40 -2.41
C PHE A 112 -2.08 -8.71 -1.87
N THR A 113 -2.24 -9.66 -2.77
CA THR A 113 -2.38 -11.08 -2.46
C THR A 113 -1.17 -11.82 -3.03
N VAL A 114 -0.85 -12.98 -2.46
CA VAL A 114 0.23 -13.85 -2.93
C VAL A 114 -0.29 -15.27 -3.11
N THR A 115 0.10 -15.89 -4.23
CA THR A 115 -0.17 -17.30 -4.52
C THR A 115 1.10 -17.97 -5.00
N TYR A 116 1.22 -19.28 -4.79
CA TYR A 116 2.33 -20.09 -5.29
C TYR A 116 1.84 -21.08 -6.34
N GLY A 117 2.59 -21.22 -7.41
CA GLY A 117 2.32 -22.20 -8.45
C GLY A 117 3.45 -22.25 -9.48
N SER A 118 3.65 -23.40 -10.09
CA SER A 118 4.68 -23.60 -11.14
C SER A 118 6.09 -23.15 -10.76
N GLY A 119 6.45 -23.25 -9.46
CA GLY A 119 7.78 -22.87 -8.97
C GLY A 119 7.98 -21.38 -8.73
N ALA A 120 6.93 -20.57 -8.79
CA ALA A 120 6.98 -19.13 -8.59
C ALA A 120 5.86 -18.63 -7.67
N PHE A 121 6.09 -17.48 -7.05
CA PHE A 121 5.11 -16.70 -6.31
C PHE A 121 4.56 -15.60 -7.22
N THR A 122 3.22 -15.50 -7.29
CA THR A 122 2.55 -14.43 -8.00
C THR A 122 1.93 -13.47 -6.98
N PHE A 123 2.43 -12.25 -6.94
CA PHE A 123 1.85 -11.14 -6.19
C PHE A 123 0.88 -10.38 -7.08
N THR A 124 -0.39 -10.34 -6.70
CA THR A 124 -1.39 -9.47 -7.35
C THR A 124 -1.56 -8.22 -6.50
N VAL A 125 -1.21 -7.08 -7.06
CA VAL A 125 -1.06 -5.81 -6.33
C VAL A 125 -2.06 -4.78 -6.85
N THR A 126 -2.82 -4.14 -5.95
CA THR A 126 -3.77 -3.08 -6.27
C THR A 126 -3.23 -1.71 -5.85
N GLY A 127 -3.40 -0.70 -6.70
CA GLY A 127 -2.95 0.66 -6.45
C GLY A 127 -1.43 0.84 -6.58
N SER A 128 -0.93 2.02 -6.16
CA SER A 128 0.49 2.38 -6.29
C SER A 128 0.89 3.45 -5.27
N GLY A 129 1.95 3.19 -4.54
CA GLY A 129 2.52 4.06 -3.52
C GLY A 129 2.28 3.55 -2.10
N HIS A 130 2.65 4.38 -1.13
CA HIS A 130 2.53 4.04 0.30
C HIS A 130 1.09 4.14 0.84
N GLY A 131 0.18 4.78 0.12
CA GLY A 131 -1.24 4.90 0.47
C GLY A 131 -1.60 6.06 1.40
N VAL A 132 -0.68 6.68 2.10
CA VAL A 132 -0.97 7.75 3.07
C VAL A 132 -1.25 9.08 2.39
N GLY A 133 -2.21 9.84 2.90
CA GLY A 133 -2.60 11.16 2.42
C GLY A 133 -3.33 11.13 1.08
N MET A 134 -3.12 12.12 0.22
CA MET A 134 -3.90 12.29 -1.00
C MET A 134 -3.51 11.30 -2.10
N SER A 135 -4.50 10.59 -2.67
CA SER A 135 -4.34 9.87 -3.94
C SER A 135 -4.39 10.86 -5.09
N GLN A 136 -3.38 10.84 -5.97
CA GLN A 136 -3.35 11.71 -7.15
C GLN A 136 -4.46 11.34 -8.15
N TYR A 137 -4.65 10.05 -8.40
CA TYR A 137 -5.75 9.61 -9.26
C TYR A 137 -7.12 9.82 -8.63
N GLY A 138 -7.25 9.58 -7.32
CA GLY A 138 -8.50 9.85 -6.60
C GLY A 138 -8.87 11.34 -6.63
N ALA A 139 -7.90 12.23 -6.40
CA ALA A 139 -8.09 13.67 -6.53
C ALA A 139 -8.52 14.07 -7.95
N ASN A 140 -7.92 13.45 -8.99
CA ASN A 140 -8.32 13.69 -10.37
C ASN A 140 -9.76 13.22 -10.64
N VAL A 141 -10.16 12.05 -10.16
CA VAL A 141 -11.55 11.56 -10.29
C VAL A 141 -12.53 12.50 -9.62
N MET A 142 -12.25 12.96 -8.39
CA MET A 142 -13.07 13.96 -7.68
C MET A 142 -13.19 15.26 -8.48
N ALA A 143 -12.08 15.74 -9.07
CA ALA A 143 -12.10 16.95 -9.90
C ALA A 143 -12.95 16.78 -11.17
N VAL A 144 -12.85 15.63 -11.85
CA VAL A 144 -13.70 15.30 -13.02
C VAL A 144 -15.19 15.24 -12.63
N GLN A 145 -15.48 14.80 -11.41
CA GLN A 145 -16.85 14.77 -10.86
C GLN A 145 -17.33 16.14 -10.39
N GLY A 146 -16.53 17.21 -10.49
CA GLY A 146 -16.90 18.59 -10.19
C GLY A 146 -16.47 19.10 -8.82
N SER A 147 -15.69 18.32 -8.04
CA SER A 147 -15.14 18.80 -6.76
C SER A 147 -14.10 19.90 -6.98
N GLY A 148 -14.19 20.98 -6.22
CA GLY A 148 -13.16 22.01 -6.19
C GLY A 148 -11.90 21.54 -5.42
N TYR A 149 -10.78 22.22 -5.64
CA TYR A 149 -9.53 21.88 -4.95
C TYR A 149 -9.64 21.94 -3.42
N ALA A 150 -10.46 22.84 -2.88
CA ALA A 150 -10.68 22.99 -1.45
C ALA A 150 -11.39 21.74 -0.87
N ASP A 151 -12.39 21.23 -1.58
CA ASP A 151 -13.13 20.03 -1.19
C ASP A 151 -12.24 18.78 -1.25
N ILE A 152 -11.42 18.68 -2.30
CA ILE A 152 -10.46 17.57 -2.46
C ILE A 152 -9.43 17.57 -1.32
N LEU A 153 -8.87 18.73 -0.99
CA LEU A 153 -7.91 18.83 0.11
C LEU A 153 -8.57 18.55 1.46
N ALA A 154 -9.79 19.04 1.70
CA ALA A 154 -10.53 18.76 2.93
C ALA A 154 -10.88 17.26 3.06
N HIS A 155 -11.13 16.57 1.95
CA HIS A 155 -11.39 15.13 1.92
C HIS A 155 -10.15 14.32 2.34
N TYR A 156 -8.99 14.60 1.73
CA TYR A 156 -7.77 13.81 1.99
C TYR A 156 -6.99 14.25 3.23
N TYR A 157 -7.24 15.45 3.74
CA TYR A 157 -6.61 15.99 4.95
C TYR A 157 -7.66 16.53 5.92
N PRO A 158 -8.55 15.65 6.43
CA PRO A 158 -9.65 16.09 7.30
C PRO A 158 -9.12 16.78 8.57
N GLY A 159 -9.91 17.73 9.07
CA GLY A 159 -9.54 18.54 10.24
C GLY A 159 -8.49 19.62 9.97
N THR A 160 -8.09 19.83 8.72
CA THR A 160 -7.21 20.93 8.32
C THR A 160 -8.00 22.10 7.74
N ALA A 161 -7.40 23.29 7.72
CA ALA A 161 -7.98 24.47 7.11
C ALA A 161 -7.08 25.04 6.03
N LEU A 162 -7.68 25.44 4.91
CA LEU A 162 -6.98 26.15 3.85
C LEU A 162 -6.81 27.60 4.27
N ILE A 163 -5.57 28.07 4.32
CA ILE A 163 -5.25 29.48 4.61
C ILE A 163 -4.54 30.09 3.41
N ARG A 164 -4.79 31.39 3.19
CA ARG A 164 -4.05 32.14 2.18
C ARG A 164 -2.64 32.42 2.72
N ALA A 165 -1.61 32.07 1.95
CA ALA A 165 -0.27 32.52 2.28
C ALA A 165 -0.23 34.06 2.15
N GLU A 166 0.10 34.75 3.24
CA GLU A 166 0.45 36.16 3.16
C GLU A 166 1.87 36.22 2.57
N GLY A 167 2.01 36.92 1.45
CA GLY A 167 3.27 37.13 0.75
C GLY A 167 4.21 38.12 1.45
#